data_bfdf3b69104f598dc1dd9b6f87020ca1
#
_entry.id   bfdf3b69104f598dc1dd9b6f87020ca1
#
_cell.length_a   1.000
_cell.length_b   1.000
_cell.length_c   1.000
_cell.angle_alpha   90.00
_cell.angle_beta   90.00
_cell.angle_gamma   90.00
#
_symmetry.space_group_name_H-M   'P 1'
#
loop_
_entity.id
_entity.type
_entity.pdbx_description
1 polymer ?
#
loop_
_entity_poly.entity_id
_entity_poly.type
_entity_poly.pdbx_seq_one_letter_code
_entity_poly.pdbx_strand_id
1 'polypeptide(L)'
;ICIFVITHKIIVEIRAGAGGDEAAIFAGDLARMYQRYAGKRGWSFHILDTNQTSLDGYKSLVAELSGEGAYEELKQESGVHRVQRVPKTEKSGRVHTSTASVAILPLVEAKEVNIKDSDLEVTFTRAGGPGGQNVNKVETAVRILHKPTGIVVGSREERSQLSNREKAMAVLRAKLYEMEQQRVSGNISETRRDQIGTADRSEKIRTYNFPDDRITDHRIGKKFSMIENILEGNMEPIVKAFRKASEGQPK
;
A
#
# COMPACT_ATOMS: atom_id res chain seq x y z
N ILE A 1 -22.30 -4.09 -1.01
CA ILE A 1 -21.68 -5.41 -1.26
C ILE A 1 -20.19 -5.15 -1.27
N CYS A 2 -19.51 -5.40 -0.11
CA CYS A 2 -18.06 -5.37 -0.04
C CYS A 2 -17.52 -6.53 -0.87
N ILE A 3 -16.98 -6.23 -2.04
CA ILE A 3 -16.18 -7.18 -2.79
C ILE A 3 -14.86 -7.31 -2.02
N PHE A 4 -14.70 -8.38 -1.24
CA PHE A 4 -13.42 -8.77 -0.68
C PHE A 4 -12.49 -9.09 -1.86
N VAL A 5 -11.65 -8.14 -2.24
CA VAL A 5 -10.53 -8.40 -3.12
C VAL A 5 -9.51 -9.14 -2.27
N ILE A 6 -9.41 -10.45 -2.45
CA ILE A 6 -8.33 -11.25 -1.87
C ILE A 6 -7.05 -10.79 -2.59
N THR A 7 -6.37 -9.82 -2.01
CA THR A 7 -5.08 -9.36 -2.52
C THR A 7 -4.02 -10.34 -2.05
N HIS A 8 -3.50 -11.15 -2.99
CA HIS A 8 -2.37 -12.05 -2.73
C HIS A 8 -1.04 -11.31 -2.57
N LYS A 9 -1.02 -10.01 -2.89
CA LYS A 9 0.16 -9.15 -2.83
C LYS A 9 -0.06 -7.97 -1.91
N ILE A 10 0.92 -7.70 -1.06
CA ILE A 10 0.93 -6.56 -0.14
C ILE A 10 2.28 -5.84 -0.21
N ILE A 11 2.25 -4.57 0.10
CA ILE A 11 3.46 -3.77 0.34
C ILE A 11 3.66 -3.65 1.85
N VAL A 12 4.86 -4.02 2.29
CA VAL A 12 5.33 -3.85 3.65
C VAL A 12 6.29 -2.68 3.67
N GLU A 13 5.90 -1.59 4.32
CA GLU A 13 6.78 -0.44 4.52
C GLU A 13 7.20 -0.39 5.99
N ILE A 14 8.50 -0.25 6.22
CA ILE A 14 9.07 -0.11 7.56
C ILE A 14 9.91 1.17 7.58
N ARG A 15 9.70 2.02 8.58
CA ARG A 15 10.48 3.26 8.74
C ARG A 15 10.95 3.39 10.17
N ALA A 16 12.20 3.78 10.34
CA ALA A 16 12.73 4.16 11.64
C ALA A 16 11.99 5.41 12.14
N GLY A 17 11.55 5.36 13.39
CA GLY A 17 10.91 6.48 14.08
C GLY A 17 11.89 7.19 15.03
N ALA A 18 11.41 7.52 16.25
CA ALA A 18 12.23 8.15 17.27
C ALA A 18 13.27 7.19 17.84
N GLY A 19 14.55 7.59 17.91
CA GLY A 19 15.61 6.78 18.52
C GLY A 19 16.92 6.69 17.70
N GLY A 20 17.03 7.43 16.59
CA GLY A 20 18.26 7.50 15.79
C GLY A 20 18.67 6.13 15.23
N ASP A 21 19.96 5.79 15.39
CA ASP A 21 20.53 4.54 14.86
C ASP A 21 19.85 3.29 15.44
N GLU A 22 19.46 3.32 16.72
CA GLU A 22 18.75 2.22 17.35
C GLU A 22 17.37 1.97 16.73
N ALA A 23 16.65 3.02 16.34
CA ALA A 23 15.40 2.90 15.63
C ALA A 23 15.59 2.26 14.24
N ALA A 24 16.71 2.59 13.57
CA ALA A 24 17.04 1.99 12.27
C ALA A 24 17.44 0.50 12.40
N ILE A 25 18.20 0.14 13.45
CA ILE A 25 18.53 -1.26 13.73
C ILE A 25 17.27 -2.06 14.04
N PHE A 26 16.36 -1.49 14.85
CA PHE A 26 15.08 -2.13 15.16
C PHE A 26 14.18 -2.29 13.93
N ALA A 27 14.18 -1.32 13.03
CA ALA A 27 13.50 -1.46 11.73
C ALA A 27 14.06 -2.65 10.93
N GLY A 28 15.39 -2.87 10.99
CA GLY A 28 16.05 -4.04 10.42
C GLY A 28 15.62 -5.36 11.06
N ASP A 29 15.48 -5.38 12.38
CA ASP A 29 14.99 -6.56 13.10
C ASP A 29 13.56 -6.92 12.70
N LEU A 30 12.67 -5.92 12.57
CA LEU A 30 11.29 -6.11 12.08
C LEU A 30 11.27 -6.61 10.63
N ALA A 31 12.09 -6.04 9.75
CA ALA A 31 12.19 -6.49 8.36
C ALA A 31 12.59 -7.98 8.28
N ARG A 32 13.59 -8.37 9.05
CA ARG A 32 14.05 -9.76 9.15
C ARG A 32 12.96 -10.68 9.69
N MET A 33 12.23 -10.23 10.70
CA MET A 33 11.10 -10.96 11.28
C MET A 33 10.05 -11.27 10.23
N TYR A 34 9.61 -10.28 9.45
CA TYR A 34 8.61 -10.48 8.39
C TYR A 34 9.14 -11.33 7.24
N GLN A 35 10.39 -11.13 6.83
CA GLN A 35 11.02 -11.95 5.80
C GLN A 35 11.07 -13.44 6.18
N ARG A 36 11.47 -13.74 7.42
CA ARG A 36 11.55 -15.11 7.93
C ARG A 36 10.17 -15.72 8.13
N TYR A 37 9.22 -14.93 8.59
CA TYR A 37 7.83 -15.38 8.70
C TYR A 37 7.25 -15.71 7.33
N ALA A 38 7.45 -14.85 6.32
CA ALA A 38 7.06 -15.12 4.94
C ALA A 38 7.65 -16.44 4.43
N GLY A 39 8.95 -16.69 4.66
CA GLY A 39 9.59 -17.96 4.30
C GLY A 39 8.96 -19.18 4.96
N LYS A 40 8.61 -19.09 6.26
CA LYS A 40 7.90 -20.16 6.98
C LYS A 40 6.50 -20.44 6.44
N ARG A 41 5.84 -19.40 5.89
CA ARG A 41 4.51 -19.51 5.29
C ARG A 41 4.55 -19.91 3.81
N GLY A 42 5.73 -20.02 3.20
CA GLY A 42 5.89 -20.28 1.77
C GLY A 42 5.54 -19.08 0.90
N TRP A 43 5.54 -17.86 1.48
CA TRP A 43 5.32 -16.62 0.76
C TRP A 43 6.62 -16.06 0.19
N SER A 44 6.53 -15.34 -0.92
CA SER A 44 7.68 -14.60 -1.46
C SER A 44 7.82 -13.24 -0.76
N PHE A 45 9.06 -12.81 -0.54
CA PHE A 45 9.39 -11.52 0.04
C PHE A 45 10.48 -10.86 -0.81
N HIS A 46 10.15 -9.79 -1.52
CA HIS A 46 11.05 -9.06 -2.41
C HIS A 46 11.23 -7.63 -1.93
N ILE A 47 12.46 -7.24 -1.66
CA ILE A 47 12.79 -5.86 -1.31
C ILE A 47 12.73 -5.01 -2.58
N LEU A 48 11.94 -3.93 -2.56
CA LEU A 48 11.78 -3.00 -3.66
C LEU A 48 12.67 -1.77 -3.51
N ASP A 49 12.78 -1.25 -2.29
CA ASP A 49 13.58 -0.05 -1.99
C ASP A 49 14.10 -0.07 -0.57
N THR A 50 15.31 0.46 -0.36
CA THR A 50 15.91 0.56 0.98
C THR A 50 16.75 1.81 1.13
N ASN A 51 16.70 2.41 2.33
CA ASN A 51 17.66 3.39 2.80
C ASN A 51 18.37 2.81 4.03
N GLN A 52 19.51 2.15 3.79
CA GLN A 52 20.29 1.46 4.80
C GLN A 52 21.25 2.41 5.53
N THR A 53 21.49 2.14 6.80
CA THR A 53 22.50 2.84 7.62
C THR A 53 23.81 2.05 7.64
N SER A 54 24.90 2.70 8.08
CA SER A 54 26.21 2.06 8.24
C SER A 54 26.27 0.96 9.32
N LEU A 55 25.23 0.86 10.16
CA LEU A 55 25.12 -0.13 11.25
C LEU A 55 24.12 -1.25 10.92
N ASP A 56 23.95 -1.59 9.65
CA ASP A 56 23.03 -2.62 9.16
C ASP A 56 21.55 -2.41 9.56
N GLY A 57 21.19 -1.15 9.88
CA GLY A 57 19.83 -0.73 10.10
C GLY A 57 19.19 -0.15 8.86
N TYR A 58 17.88 0.05 8.87
CA TYR A 58 17.14 0.70 7.79
C TYR A 58 16.46 1.97 8.28
N LYS A 59 16.76 3.13 7.65
CA LYS A 59 15.93 4.34 7.81
C LYS A 59 14.56 4.14 7.20
N SER A 60 14.52 3.46 6.05
CA SER A 60 13.30 3.01 5.40
C SER A 60 13.56 1.73 4.61
N LEU A 61 12.56 0.87 4.55
CA LEU A 61 12.52 -0.34 3.73
C LEU A 61 11.12 -0.49 3.16
N VAL A 62 11.04 -0.80 1.88
CA VAL A 62 9.81 -1.15 1.17
C VAL A 62 10.00 -2.52 0.55
N ALA A 63 9.09 -3.44 0.83
CA ALA A 63 9.11 -4.78 0.27
C ALA A 63 7.73 -5.18 -0.25
N GLU A 64 7.70 -5.97 -1.33
CA GLU A 64 6.54 -6.69 -1.80
C GLU A 64 6.53 -8.07 -1.15
N LEU A 65 5.41 -8.44 -0.58
CA LEU A 65 5.16 -9.76 -0.03
C LEU A 65 3.97 -10.37 -0.74
N SER A 66 4.14 -11.57 -1.30
CA SER A 66 3.12 -12.26 -2.08
C SER A 66 2.85 -13.64 -1.51
N GLY A 67 1.59 -13.91 -1.20
CA GLY A 67 1.13 -15.20 -0.70
C GLY A 67 -0.33 -15.19 -0.31
N GLU A 68 -0.94 -16.35 -0.32
CA GLU A 68 -2.34 -16.50 0.05
C GLU A 68 -2.55 -16.18 1.53
N GLY A 69 -3.53 -15.31 1.84
CA GLY A 69 -3.84 -14.91 3.21
C GLY A 69 -2.85 -13.92 3.85
N ALA A 70 -1.82 -13.47 3.12
CA ALA A 70 -0.77 -12.62 3.66
C ALA A 70 -1.30 -11.31 4.25
N TYR A 71 -2.25 -10.65 3.57
CA TYR A 71 -2.87 -9.44 4.08
C TYR A 71 -3.63 -9.67 5.38
N GLU A 72 -4.46 -10.71 5.43
CA GLU A 72 -5.29 -11.01 6.60
C GLU A 72 -4.46 -11.33 7.85
N GLU A 73 -3.31 -11.97 7.69
CA GLU A 73 -2.42 -12.29 8.79
C GLU A 73 -1.56 -11.11 9.23
N LEU A 74 -1.13 -10.25 8.30
CA LEU A 74 -0.18 -9.17 8.59
C LEU A 74 -0.82 -7.79 8.75
N LYS A 75 -2.07 -7.56 8.34
CA LYS A 75 -2.74 -6.25 8.51
C LYS A 75 -2.69 -5.72 9.93
N GLN A 76 -2.63 -6.60 10.91
CA GLN A 76 -2.52 -6.27 12.34
C GLN A 76 -1.12 -5.78 12.75
N GLU A 77 -0.14 -5.88 11.86
CA GLU A 77 1.21 -5.36 12.13
C GLU A 77 1.34 -3.87 11.81
N SER A 78 0.32 -3.28 11.16
CA SER A 78 0.30 -1.85 10.85
C SER A 78 0.24 -0.99 12.10
N GLY A 79 1.18 -0.05 12.23
CA GLY A 79 1.25 0.89 13.33
C GLY A 79 2.67 1.11 13.86
N VAL A 80 2.78 1.70 15.04
CA VAL A 80 4.05 2.03 15.69
C VAL A 80 4.48 0.91 16.64
N HIS A 81 5.63 0.32 16.35
CA HIS A 81 6.30 -0.66 17.21
C HIS A 81 7.34 0.04 18.07
N ARG A 82 7.35 -0.25 19.36
CA ARG A 82 8.28 0.33 20.33
C ARG A 82 9.21 -0.74 20.89
N VAL A 83 10.51 -0.48 20.89
CA VAL A 83 11.51 -1.34 21.51
C VAL A 83 12.10 -0.66 22.74
N GLN A 84 12.35 -1.46 23.78
CA GLN A 84 13.04 -1.09 25.00
C GLN A 84 14.17 -2.10 25.22
N ARG A 85 15.40 -1.69 24.91
CA ARG A 85 16.62 -2.50 25.12
C ARG A 85 17.83 -1.60 25.30
N VAL A 86 18.94 -2.18 25.74
CA VAL A 86 20.24 -1.52 25.69
C VAL A 86 20.73 -1.57 24.24
N PRO A 87 20.88 -0.42 23.54
CA PRO A 87 21.32 -0.40 22.16
C PRO A 87 22.73 -0.97 22.00
N LYS A 88 23.03 -1.55 20.84
CA LYS A 88 24.42 -1.97 20.51
C LYS A 88 25.41 -0.78 20.51
N THR A 89 24.90 0.42 20.33
CA THR A 89 25.68 1.67 20.31
C THR A 89 25.86 2.32 21.70
N GLU A 90 25.19 1.79 22.73
CA GLU A 90 25.22 2.35 24.08
C GLU A 90 26.36 1.71 24.93
N LYS A 91 27.26 2.55 25.43
CA LYS A 91 28.41 2.10 26.22
C LYS A 91 28.12 2.03 27.73
N SER A 92 27.09 2.77 28.18
CA SER A 92 26.76 2.88 29.63
C SER A 92 25.72 1.87 30.10
N GLY A 93 25.29 0.93 29.27
CA GLY A 93 24.31 -0.08 29.64
C GLY A 93 22.87 0.46 29.89
N ARG A 94 22.57 1.67 29.47
CA ARG A 94 21.25 2.28 29.68
C ARG A 94 20.21 1.72 28.71
N VAL A 95 19.04 1.42 29.22
CA VAL A 95 17.88 1.03 28.39
C VAL A 95 17.35 2.25 27.64
N HIS A 96 17.32 2.18 26.32
CA HIS A 96 16.73 3.19 25.47
C HIS A 96 15.36 2.74 24.96
N THR A 97 14.54 3.71 24.60
CA THR A 97 13.25 3.48 23.99
C THR A 97 13.26 4.05 22.58
N SER A 98 13.14 3.18 21.59
CA SER A 98 13.10 3.54 20.18
C SER A 98 11.82 3.05 19.50
N THR A 99 11.48 3.62 18.37
CA THR A 99 10.27 3.26 17.61
C THR A 99 10.58 3.00 16.14
N ALA A 100 9.79 2.13 15.53
CA ALA A 100 9.72 1.96 14.09
C ALA A 100 8.25 1.85 13.69
N SER A 101 7.86 2.47 12.59
CA SER A 101 6.51 2.36 12.03
C SER A 101 6.47 1.30 10.95
N VAL A 102 5.38 0.56 10.91
CA VAL A 102 5.08 -0.46 9.89
C VAL A 102 3.77 -0.11 9.23
N ALA A 103 3.73 -0.13 7.90
CA ALA A 103 2.49 -0.06 7.13
C ALA A 103 2.34 -1.31 6.28
N ILE A 104 1.18 -1.92 6.32
CA ILE A 104 0.79 -3.06 5.48
C ILE A 104 -0.30 -2.58 4.54
N LEU A 105 0.05 -2.44 3.27
CA LEU A 105 -0.82 -1.88 2.25
C LEU A 105 -1.19 -2.97 1.24
N PRO A 106 -2.49 -3.16 0.93
CA PRO A 106 -2.87 -4.08 -0.13
C PRO A 106 -2.39 -3.53 -1.48
N LEU A 107 -1.76 -4.37 -2.30
CA LEU A 107 -1.42 -4.01 -3.67
C LEU A 107 -2.68 -4.21 -4.52
N VAL A 108 -3.38 -3.10 -4.79
CA VAL A 108 -4.56 -3.09 -5.66
C VAL A 108 -4.09 -2.82 -7.07
N GLU A 109 -4.20 -3.81 -7.96
CA GLU A 109 -4.00 -3.59 -9.39
C GLU A 109 -5.19 -2.78 -9.92
N ALA A 110 -4.91 -1.73 -10.68
CA ALA A 110 -5.95 -0.98 -11.34
C ALA A 110 -6.67 -1.93 -12.32
N LYS A 111 -7.96 -2.17 -12.08
CA LYS A 111 -8.79 -2.97 -13.00
C LYS A 111 -8.85 -2.29 -14.34
N GLU A 112 -8.83 -3.06 -15.43
CA GLU A 112 -9.16 -2.56 -16.75
C GLU A 112 -10.50 -1.82 -16.70
N VAL A 113 -10.51 -0.58 -17.19
CA VAL A 113 -11.71 0.23 -17.19
C VAL A 113 -12.65 -0.31 -18.25
N ASN A 114 -13.69 -1.00 -17.82
CA ASN A 114 -14.74 -1.47 -18.74
C ASN A 114 -15.72 -0.32 -19.01
N ILE A 115 -15.63 0.24 -20.22
CA ILE A 115 -16.50 1.33 -20.68
C ILE A 115 -17.73 0.72 -21.35
N LYS A 116 -18.93 1.01 -20.82
CA LYS A 116 -20.19 0.59 -21.43
C LYS A 116 -20.64 1.65 -22.42
N ASP A 117 -21.13 1.24 -23.58
CA ASP A 117 -21.64 2.17 -24.59
C ASP A 117 -22.82 3.03 -24.09
N SER A 118 -23.61 2.53 -23.14
CA SER A 118 -24.70 3.27 -22.47
C SER A 118 -24.22 4.51 -21.71
N ASP A 119 -22.96 4.47 -21.24
CA ASP A 119 -22.36 5.53 -20.43
C ASP A 119 -21.67 6.60 -21.29
N LEU A 120 -21.72 6.42 -22.61
CA LEU A 120 -21.13 7.33 -23.57
C LEU A 120 -22.21 8.17 -24.23
N GLU A 121 -21.89 9.45 -24.47
CA GLU A 121 -22.61 10.32 -25.39
C GLU A 121 -21.63 10.76 -26.48
N VAL A 122 -21.91 10.33 -27.71
CA VAL A 122 -21.05 10.60 -28.86
C VAL A 122 -21.71 11.64 -29.71
N THR A 123 -21.04 12.75 -29.95
CA THR A 123 -21.49 13.83 -30.81
C THR A 123 -20.52 14.03 -31.98
N PHE A 124 -21.05 14.30 -33.14
CA PHE A 124 -20.30 14.53 -34.35
C PHE A 124 -20.36 16.01 -34.71
N THR A 125 -19.24 16.57 -35.14
CA THR A 125 -19.12 17.98 -35.51
C THR A 125 -18.26 18.11 -36.76
N ARG A 126 -18.31 19.25 -37.40
CA ARG A 126 -17.42 19.55 -38.52
C ARG A 126 -16.02 19.81 -38.02
N ALA A 127 -15.02 19.24 -38.69
CA ALA A 127 -13.64 19.53 -38.39
C ALA A 127 -13.32 20.94 -38.86
N GLY A 128 -13.22 21.92 -37.98
CA GLY A 128 -12.82 23.29 -38.34
C GLY A 128 -11.35 23.33 -38.76
N GLY A 129 -11.01 24.11 -39.75
CA GLY A 129 -9.63 24.33 -40.23
C GLY A 129 -9.58 24.71 -41.71
N PRO A 130 -8.39 25.12 -42.22
CA PRO A 130 -8.22 25.38 -43.64
C PRO A 130 -8.34 24.05 -44.43
N GLY A 131 -9.35 23.96 -45.32
CA GLY A 131 -9.60 22.76 -46.13
C GLY A 131 -10.65 23.00 -47.22
N GLY A 132 -10.75 22.06 -48.18
CA GLY A 132 -11.69 22.11 -49.30
C GLY A 132 -13.14 21.80 -48.90
N GLN A 133 -14.03 21.63 -49.90
CA GLN A 133 -15.48 21.45 -49.71
C GLN A 133 -15.87 20.32 -48.70
N ASN A 134 -15.08 19.26 -48.60
CA ASN A 134 -15.34 18.15 -47.68
C ASN A 134 -15.22 18.54 -46.19
N VAL A 135 -14.26 19.42 -45.81
CA VAL A 135 -14.08 19.90 -44.43
C VAL A 135 -15.32 20.69 -43.97
N ASN A 136 -15.97 21.39 -44.87
CA ASN A 136 -17.13 22.23 -44.55
C ASN A 136 -18.47 21.49 -44.63
N LYS A 137 -18.52 20.30 -45.26
CA LYS A 137 -19.78 19.55 -45.47
C LYS A 137 -19.86 18.26 -44.62
N VAL A 138 -18.73 17.63 -44.25
CA VAL A 138 -18.72 16.33 -43.58
C VAL A 138 -18.38 16.49 -42.11
N GLU A 139 -19.18 15.89 -41.24
CA GLU A 139 -18.96 15.88 -39.78
C GLU A 139 -18.03 14.75 -39.37
N THR A 140 -16.70 14.95 -39.57
CA THR A 140 -15.69 13.96 -39.27
C THR A 140 -15.15 14.06 -37.88
N ALA A 141 -15.26 15.20 -37.21
CA ALA A 141 -14.81 15.36 -35.82
C ALA A 141 -15.76 14.67 -34.85
N VAL A 142 -15.21 13.98 -33.89
CA VAL A 142 -15.94 13.21 -32.89
C VAL A 142 -15.66 13.77 -31.51
N ARG A 143 -16.70 13.98 -30.71
CA ARG A 143 -16.63 14.31 -29.30
C ARG A 143 -17.36 13.25 -28.50
N ILE A 144 -16.71 12.72 -27.47
CA ILE A 144 -17.27 11.69 -26.58
C ILE A 144 -17.31 12.27 -25.17
N LEU A 145 -18.49 12.24 -24.55
CA LEU A 145 -18.69 12.51 -23.14
C LEU A 145 -18.93 11.19 -22.40
N HIS A 146 -18.15 10.92 -21.39
CA HIS A 146 -18.40 9.83 -20.44
C HIS A 146 -19.30 10.34 -19.32
N LYS A 147 -20.58 9.98 -19.33
CA LYS A 147 -21.63 10.51 -18.44
C LYS A 147 -21.29 10.34 -16.94
N PRO A 148 -20.79 9.16 -16.44
CA PRO A 148 -20.55 8.98 -15.03
C PRO A 148 -19.44 9.85 -14.45
N THR A 149 -18.40 10.18 -15.25
CA THR A 149 -17.25 10.97 -14.79
C THR A 149 -17.22 12.40 -15.29
N GLY A 150 -18.07 12.73 -16.27
CA GLY A 150 -18.08 14.04 -16.92
C GLY A 150 -16.87 14.29 -17.82
N ILE A 151 -16.01 13.29 -18.07
CA ILE A 151 -14.83 13.45 -18.92
C ILE A 151 -15.26 13.61 -20.37
N VAL A 152 -14.75 14.66 -21.00
CA VAL A 152 -14.96 14.95 -22.42
C VAL A 152 -13.66 14.77 -23.17
N VAL A 153 -13.71 14.05 -24.28
CA VAL A 153 -12.61 13.86 -25.22
C VAL A 153 -13.07 14.13 -26.64
N GLY A 154 -12.16 14.58 -27.49
CA GLY A 154 -12.45 14.83 -28.90
C GLY A 154 -11.29 14.43 -29.78
N SER A 155 -11.61 14.03 -31.01
CA SER A 155 -10.64 13.80 -32.08
C SER A 155 -11.15 14.38 -33.38
N ARG A 156 -10.26 15.06 -34.11
CA ARG A 156 -10.57 15.73 -35.40
C ARG A 156 -9.45 15.65 -36.44
N GLU A 157 -8.42 14.90 -36.13
CA GLU A 157 -7.17 14.86 -36.92
C GLU A 157 -7.30 13.97 -38.17
N GLU A 158 -8.15 12.94 -38.08
CA GLU A 158 -8.29 11.97 -39.16
C GLU A 158 -9.37 12.38 -40.17
N ARG A 159 -9.22 11.86 -41.40
CA ARG A 159 -10.19 12.08 -42.47
C ARG A 159 -11.49 11.28 -42.30
N SER A 160 -11.42 10.20 -41.54
CA SER A 160 -12.56 9.30 -41.29
C SER A 160 -13.16 9.54 -39.92
N GLN A 161 -14.49 9.62 -39.86
CA GLN A 161 -15.25 9.68 -38.62
C GLN A 161 -15.00 8.47 -37.74
N LEU A 162 -14.86 7.26 -38.32
CA LEU A 162 -14.58 6.04 -37.62
C LEU A 162 -13.20 6.11 -36.92
N SER A 163 -12.16 6.52 -37.66
CA SER A 163 -10.81 6.65 -37.09
C SER A 163 -10.74 7.71 -35.98
N ASN A 164 -11.48 8.82 -36.11
CA ASN A 164 -11.57 9.81 -35.03
C ASN A 164 -12.32 9.26 -33.81
N ARG A 165 -13.35 8.43 -34.00
CA ARG A 165 -14.04 7.75 -32.89
C ARG A 165 -13.11 6.80 -32.16
N GLU A 166 -12.34 5.97 -32.86
CA GLU A 166 -11.36 5.04 -32.28
C GLU A 166 -10.28 5.77 -31.49
N LYS A 167 -9.73 6.87 -32.05
CA LYS A 167 -8.77 7.71 -31.34
C LYS A 167 -9.36 8.36 -30.09
N ALA A 168 -10.56 8.93 -30.19
CA ALA A 168 -11.25 9.51 -29.05
C ALA A 168 -11.51 8.46 -27.95
N MET A 169 -11.91 7.25 -28.33
CA MET A 169 -12.08 6.13 -27.38
C MET A 169 -10.76 5.72 -26.71
N ALA A 170 -9.67 5.68 -27.45
CA ALA A 170 -8.35 5.38 -26.88
C ALA A 170 -7.91 6.43 -25.85
N VAL A 171 -8.12 7.72 -26.18
CA VAL A 171 -7.82 8.83 -25.24
C VAL A 171 -8.74 8.78 -24.01
N LEU A 172 -10.03 8.44 -24.18
CA LEU A 172 -10.97 8.28 -23.07
C LEU A 172 -10.52 7.15 -22.12
N ARG A 173 -10.15 5.99 -22.69
CA ARG A 173 -9.62 4.86 -21.89
C ARG A 173 -8.39 5.26 -21.07
N ALA A 174 -7.45 5.96 -21.71
CA ALA A 174 -6.24 6.43 -21.02
C ALA A 174 -6.56 7.38 -19.86
N LYS A 175 -7.45 8.35 -20.06
CA LYS A 175 -7.87 9.29 -19.01
C LYS A 175 -8.62 8.63 -17.87
N LEU A 176 -9.51 7.69 -18.16
CA LEU A 176 -10.24 6.95 -17.13
C LEU A 176 -9.30 6.04 -16.33
N TYR A 177 -8.32 5.40 -16.98
CA TYR A 177 -7.30 4.60 -16.33
C TYR A 177 -6.42 5.46 -15.41
N GLU A 178 -5.97 6.62 -15.87
CA GLU A 178 -5.20 7.57 -15.07
C GLU A 178 -5.98 8.06 -13.83
N MET A 179 -7.26 8.41 -14.01
CA MET A 179 -8.12 8.82 -12.90
C MET A 179 -8.30 7.70 -11.87
N GLU A 180 -8.49 6.46 -12.31
CA GLU A 180 -8.59 5.31 -11.40
C GLU A 180 -7.27 5.03 -10.67
N GLN A 181 -6.15 5.16 -11.35
CA GLN A 181 -4.82 5.08 -10.75
C GLN A 181 -4.62 6.15 -9.66
N GLN A 182 -4.99 7.40 -9.94
CA GLN A 182 -4.92 8.49 -8.97
C GLN A 182 -5.82 8.24 -7.76
N ARG A 183 -7.04 7.70 -7.98
CA ARG A 183 -7.96 7.32 -6.90
C ARG A 183 -7.38 6.22 -6.00
N VAL A 184 -6.82 5.18 -6.61
CA VAL A 184 -6.17 4.08 -5.87
C VAL A 184 -4.96 4.59 -5.08
N SER A 185 -4.10 5.39 -5.71
CA SER A 185 -2.92 5.97 -5.06
C SER A 185 -3.28 6.91 -3.92
N GLY A 186 -4.35 7.71 -4.08
CA GLY A 186 -4.89 8.58 -3.03
C GLY A 186 -5.34 7.78 -1.81
N ASN A 187 -6.14 6.74 -2.02
CA ASN A 187 -6.63 5.85 -0.96
C ASN A 187 -5.47 5.15 -0.23
N ILE A 188 -4.46 4.69 -0.97
CA ILE A 188 -3.26 4.06 -0.37
C ILE A 188 -2.50 5.06 0.51
N SER A 189 -2.35 6.31 0.05
CA SER A 189 -1.64 7.36 0.80
C SER A 189 -2.40 7.75 2.07
N GLU A 190 -3.72 7.79 2.04
CA GLU A 190 -4.58 8.03 3.20
C GLU A 190 -4.47 6.86 4.19
N THR A 191 -4.67 5.63 3.73
CA THR A 191 -4.52 4.42 4.54
C THR A 191 -3.15 4.34 5.20
N ARG A 192 -2.06 4.66 4.46
CA ARG A 192 -0.71 4.72 5.02
C ARG A 192 -0.62 5.75 6.15
N ARG A 193 -1.15 6.94 5.97
CA ARG A 193 -1.12 8.00 6.98
C ARG A 193 -1.85 7.59 8.24
N ASP A 194 -3.02 6.97 8.09
CA ASP A 194 -3.83 6.48 9.22
C ASP A 194 -3.13 5.35 9.98
N GLN A 195 -2.39 4.47 9.27
CA GLN A 195 -1.65 3.37 9.88
C GLN A 195 -0.40 3.82 10.64
N ILE A 196 0.34 4.81 10.11
CA ILE A 196 1.65 5.21 10.65
C ILE A 196 1.51 6.32 11.72
N GLY A 197 0.48 7.16 11.63
CA GLY A 197 0.33 8.34 12.48
C GLY A 197 1.55 9.25 12.42
N THR A 198 1.98 9.77 13.56
CA THR A 198 3.20 10.60 13.72
C THR A 198 4.46 9.78 14.00
N ALA A 199 4.33 8.44 14.14
CA ALA A 199 5.37 7.51 14.61
C ALA A 199 5.92 7.85 16.02
N ASP A 200 5.16 8.61 16.83
CA ASP A 200 5.52 8.95 18.20
C ASP A 200 5.50 7.72 19.12
N ARG A 201 6.28 7.77 20.21
CA ARG A 201 6.34 6.73 21.23
C ARG A 201 4.99 6.49 21.94
N SER A 202 4.11 7.47 21.95
CA SER A 202 2.77 7.40 22.55
C SER A 202 1.80 6.56 21.70
N GLU A 203 1.94 6.55 20.38
CA GLU A 203 1.05 5.87 19.42
C GLU A 203 1.32 4.37 19.26
N LYS A 204 2.14 3.81 20.14
CA LYS A 204 2.56 2.41 20.09
C LYS A 204 1.41 1.42 20.05
N ILE A 205 1.42 0.54 19.07
CA ILE A 205 0.55 -0.65 19.04
C ILE A 205 1.16 -1.81 19.84
N ARG A 206 2.50 -1.93 19.82
CA ARG A 206 3.21 -3.04 20.45
C ARG A 206 4.53 -2.58 21.07
N THR A 207 4.88 -3.15 22.23
CA THR A 207 6.14 -2.89 22.93
C THR A 207 6.94 -4.19 23.08
N TYR A 208 8.19 -4.15 22.64
CA TYR A 208 9.20 -5.20 22.79
C TYR A 208 10.11 -4.79 23.95
N ASN A 209 9.90 -5.37 25.13
CA ASN A 209 10.69 -5.09 26.33
C ASN A 209 11.70 -6.22 26.54
N PHE A 210 12.95 -6.00 26.10
CA PHE A 210 14.00 -6.99 26.17
C PHE A 210 14.45 -7.31 27.61
N PRO A 211 14.58 -6.35 28.54
CA PRO A 211 14.91 -6.67 29.95
C PRO A 211 13.95 -7.66 30.59
N ASP A 212 12.67 -7.62 30.24
CA ASP A 212 11.63 -8.51 30.79
C ASP A 212 11.32 -9.70 29.87
N ASP A 213 12.03 -9.86 28.73
CA ASP A 213 11.70 -10.82 27.65
C ASP A 213 10.19 -10.87 27.35
N ARG A 214 9.58 -9.70 27.16
CA ARG A 214 8.13 -9.56 27.03
C ARG A 214 7.73 -8.65 25.88
N ILE A 215 6.89 -9.15 24.97
CA ILE A 215 6.17 -8.35 23.97
C ILE A 215 4.76 -8.10 24.51
N THR A 216 4.33 -6.84 24.54
CA THR A 216 2.98 -6.45 24.92
C THR A 216 2.28 -5.82 23.72
N ASP A 217 1.20 -6.42 23.24
CA ASP A 217 0.30 -5.77 22.26
C ASP A 217 -0.77 -4.99 23.02
N HIS A 218 -0.77 -3.67 22.82
CA HIS A 218 -1.63 -2.75 23.58
C HIS A 218 -3.08 -2.73 23.09
N ARG A 219 -3.35 -3.21 21.88
CA ARG A 219 -4.70 -3.24 21.29
C ARG A 219 -5.56 -4.35 21.88
N ILE A 220 -4.95 -5.51 22.11
CA ILE A 220 -5.62 -6.70 22.66
C ILE A 220 -5.21 -7.01 24.10
N GLY A 221 -4.31 -6.21 24.69
CA GLY A 221 -3.83 -6.38 26.07
C GLY A 221 -3.05 -7.66 26.33
N LYS A 222 -2.63 -8.39 25.25
CA LYS A 222 -1.91 -9.67 25.39
C LYS A 222 -0.41 -9.48 25.50
N LYS A 223 0.20 -10.41 26.26
CA LYS A 223 1.63 -10.49 26.48
C LYS A 223 2.17 -11.78 25.88
N PHE A 224 3.35 -11.70 25.26
CA PHE A 224 4.09 -12.83 24.67
C PHE A 224 5.51 -12.79 25.20
N SER A 225 6.10 -13.95 25.46
CA SER A 225 7.51 -14.14 25.85
C SER A 225 8.33 -14.61 24.66
N MET A 226 9.66 -14.72 24.85
CA MET A 226 10.61 -15.19 23.84
C MET A 226 10.72 -14.22 22.66
N ILE A 227 11.07 -12.96 22.95
CA ILE A 227 11.20 -11.89 21.94
C ILE A 227 12.08 -12.31 20.77
N GLU A 228 13.26 -12.89 21.06
CA GLU A 228 14.20 -13.31 20.03
C GLU A 228 13.59 -14.35 19.09
N ASN A 229 12.86 -15.32 19.62
CA ASN A 229 12.20 -16.34 18.81
C ASN A 229 11.13 -15.71 17.88
N ILE A 230 10.40 -14.71 18.37
CA ILE A 230 9.41 -14.00 17.57
C ILE A 230 10.12 -13.19 16.48
N LEU A 231 11.22 -12.50 16.78
CA LEU A 231 12.01 -11.76 15.79
C LEU A 231 12.68 -12.69 14.76
N GLU A 232 12.91 -13.96 15.12
CA GLU A 232 13.33 -15.00 14.18
C GLU A 232 12.19 -15.55 13.30
N GLY A 233 11.06 -14.81 13.25
CA GLY A 233 9.91 -15.10 12.39
C GLY A 233 8.94 -16.13 12.98
N ASN A 234 8.91 -16.36 14.30
CA ASN A 234 7.88 -17.18 14.91
C ASN A 234 6.68 -16.33 15.38
N MET A 235 5.99 -15.71 14.43
CA MET A 235 4.87 -14.79 14.71
C MET A 235 3.53 -15.51 14.97
N GLU A 236 3.46 -16.82 14.83
CA GLU A 236 2.24 -17.62 15.01
C GLU A 236 1.46 -17.33 16.31
N PRO A 237 2.12 -17.15 17.49
CA PRO A 237 1.40 -16.82 18.72
C PRO A 237 0.64 -15.48 18.62
N ILE A 238 1.24 -14.49 17.94
CA ILE A 238 0.65 -13.16 17.75
C ILE A 238 -0.54 -13.28 16.76
N VAL A 239 -0.33 -13.88 15.59
CA VAL A 239 -1.36 -14.06 14.56
C VAL A 239 -2.57 -14.82 15.11
N LYS A 240 -2.34 -15.93 15.83
CA LYS A 240 -3.42 -16.69 16.48
C LYS A 240 -4.18 -15.88 17.52
N ALA A 241 -3.49 -15.00 18.25
CA ALA A 241 -4.13 -14.16 19.24
C ALA A 241 -5.10 -13.14 18.61
N PHE A 242 -4.71 -12.53 17.49
CA PHE A 242 -5.58 -11.62 16.74
C PHE A 242 -6.73 -12.35 16.07
N ARG A 243 -6.51 -13.52 15.50
CA ARG A 243 -7.58 -14.33 14.89
C ARG A 243 -8.67 -14.65 15.94
N LYS A 244 -8.26 -15.09 17.13
CA LYS A 244 -9.21 -15.34 18.24
C LYS A 244 -9.92 -14.09 18.71
N ALA A 245 -9.24 -12.94 18.74
CA ALA A 245 -9.84 -11.68 19.15
C ALA A 245 -10.90 -11.18 18.15
N SER A 246 -10.68 -11.41 16.85
CA SER A 246 -11.65 -11.06 15.80
C SER A 246 -12.86 -12.01 15.75
N GLU A 247 -12.69 -13.29 16.09
CA GLU A 247 -13.78 -14.28 16.18
C GLU A 247 -14.67 -14.07 17.42
N GLY A 248 -14.16 -13.44 18.48
CA GLY A 248 -14.87 -13.19 19.74
C GLY A 248 -15.61 -11.86 19.82
N GLN A 249 -15.59 -11.01 18.81
CA GLN A 249 -16.42 -9.80 18.74
C GLN A 249 -17.73 -10.14 18.04
N PRO A 250 -18.90 -10.01 18.74
CA PRO A 250 -20.19 -10.13 18.06
C PRO A 250 -20.31 -9.06 16.97
N LYS A 251 -20.78 -9.47 15.81
CA LYS A 251 -21.09 -8.60 14.66
C LYS A 251 -22.19 -7.62 14.97
#